data_ecad78a25fe493bfb0688ef60967918f
#
_entry.id   ecad78a25fe493bfb0688ef60967918f
#
_cell.length_a   1.000
_cell.length_b   1.000
_cell.length_c   1.000
_cell.angle_alpha   90.00
_cell.angle_beta   90.00
_cell.angle_gamma   90.00
#
_symmetry.space_group_name_H-M   'P 1'
#
loop_
_entity.id
_entity.type
_entity.pdbx_description
1 polymer ?
#
loop_
_entity_poly.entity_id
_entity_poly.type
_entity_poly.pdbx_seq_one_letter_code
_entity_poly.pdbx_strand_id
1 'polypeptide(L)'
;MNKISFVLAFIAMVFNFSFASAQKKVTIKSGTIVSLESVKEVRGAKAHEGETVDFKVVRDVIVDGTVAIPAGTIAKGTVYEANRSTAFGTRGRLGIKIKYLNTPSGEVVNFTSSDVYIKGSNRTAVSVVVFCFTLLPFPCGGKAVMPIGYETEATVAGNTTITVE
;
A
#
# COMPACT_ATOMS: atom_id res chain seq x y z
N MET A 1 -57.87 29.88 14.76
CA MET A 1 -56.45 29.46 14.63
C MET A 1 -56.38 28.01 15.06
N ASN A 2 -56.17 27.11 14.10
CA ASN A 2 -56.37 25.69 14.29
C ASN A 2 -55.20 25.06 15.07
N LYS A 3 -55.53 24.38 16.17
CA LYS A 3 -54.60 23.62 17.01
C LYS A 3 -53.73 22.65 16.18
N ILE A 4 -54.24 22.18 15.06
CA ILE A 4 -53.55 21.30 14.09
C ILE A 4 -52.38 22.01 13.41
N SER A 5 -52.51 23.32 13.09
CA SER A 5 -51.45 24.10 12.46
C SER A 5 -50.23 24.30 13.38
N PHE A 6 -50.48 24.42 14.70
CA PHE A 6 -49.40 24.54 15.70
C PHE A 6 -48.64 23.23 15.91
N VAL A 7 -49.35 22.08 15.84
CA VAL A 7 -48.72 20.75 15.96
C VAL A 7 -47.89 20.46 14.74
N LEU A 8 -48.36 20.82 13.53
CA LEU A 8 -47.56 20.64 12.29
C LEU A 8 -46.29 21.52 12.26
N ALA A 9 -46.37 22.75 12.76
CA ALA A 9 -45.21 23.64 12.89
C ALA A 9 -44.17 23.13 13.89
N PHE A 10 -44.66 22.52 15.00
CA PHE A 10 -43.77 21.92 16.01
C PHE A 10 -43.07 20.66 15.52
N ILE A 11 -43.76 19.83 14.73
CA ILE A 11 -43.17 18.63 14.09
C ILE A 11 -42.12 19.03 13.04
N ALA A 12 -42.37 20.10 12.26
CA ALA A 12 -41.40 20.61 11.30
C ALA A 12 -40.12 21.18 11.95
N MET A 13 -40.25 21.73 13.16
CA MET A 13 -39.10 22.28 13.89
C MET A 13 -38.21 21.20 14.53
N VAL A 14 -38.77 20.03 14.84
CA VAL A 14 -38.02 18.90 15.45
C VAL A 14 -37.23 18.14 14.38
N PHE A 15 -37.63 18.21 13.10
CA PHE A 15 -36.95 17.50 11.99
C PHE A 15 -35.66 18.15 11.50
N ASN A 16 -35.29 19.35 12.01
CA ASN A 16 -34.03 20.03 11.67
C ASN A 16 -32.90 19.77 12.66
N PHE A 17 -32.94 18.67 13.43
CA PHE A 17 -31.77 18.20 14.14
C PHE A 17 -30.81 17.60 13.12
N SER A 18 -30.06 18.44 12.41
CA SER A 18 -28.89 18.07 11.65
C SER A 18 -27.91 17.44 12.63
N PHE A 19 -27.64 16.16 12.48
CA PHE A 19 -26.52 15.51 13.15
C PHE A 19 -25.25 16.20 12.68
N ALA A 20 -24.77 17.18 13.43
CA ALA A 20 -23.44 17.73 13.27
C ALA A 20 -22.47 16.64 13.71
N SER A 21 -21.97 15.84 12.76
CA SER A 21 -20.86 14.93 12.99
C SER A 21 -19.66 15.78 13.37
N ALA A 22 -19.21 15.67 14.61
CA ALA A 22 -18.04 16.40 15.08
C ALA A 22 -16.78 15.75 14.45
N GLN A 23 -16.38 16.27 13.32
CA GLN A 23 -15.14 15.86 12.65
C GLN A 23 -13.93 16.21 13.53
N LYS A 24 -13.23 15.19 14.00
CA LYS A 24 -12.01 15.33 14.79
C LYS A 24 -10.80 15.37 13.87
N LYS A 25 -9.99 16.41 13.97
CA LYS A 25 -8.71 16.50 13.24
C LYS A 25 -7.61 15.85 14.06
N VAL A 26 -6.88 14.93 13.42
CA VAL A 26 -5.76 14.22 14.03
C VAL A 26 -4.53 14.42 13.15
N THR A 27 -3.36 14.70 13.76
CA THR A 27 -2.12 14.90 13.03
C THR A 27 -1.20 13.69 13.18
N ILE A 28 -0.96 12.99 12.09
CA ILE A 28 0.03 11.92 12.01
C ILE A 28 1.41 12.58 11.90
N LYS A 29 2.32 12.20 12.80
CA LYS A 29 3.68 12.75 12.82
C LYS A 29 4.55 12.09 11.74
N SER A 30 5.48 12.85 11.19
CA SER A 30 6.57 12.31 10.38
C SER A 30 7.33 11.24 11.17
N GLY A 31 7.73 10.17 10.47
CA GLY A 31 8.39 9.04 11.11
C GLY A 31 7.45 7.95 11.63
N THR A 32 6.13 8.17 11.60
CA THR A 32 5.16 7.12 11.95
C THR A 32 5.30 5.93 10.99
N ILE A 33 5.43 4.72 11.54
CA ILE A 33 5.55 3.48 10.77
C ILE A 33 4.16 2.90 10.54
N VAL A 34 3.88 2.55 9.29
CA VAL A 34 2.63 1.91 8.85
C VAL A 34 2.97 0.54 8.30
N SER A 35 2.40 -0.52 8.88
CA SER A 35 2.56 -1.88 8.37
C SER A 35 1.61 -2.11 7.21
N LEU A 36 2.16 -2.57 6.10
CA LEU A 36 1.46 -2.77 4.83
C LEU A 36 1.65 -4.20 4.35
N GLU A 37 0.67 -4.73 3.64
CA GLU A 37 0.81 -6.02 2.96
C GLU A 37 0.34 -5.92 1.50
N SER A 38 0.93 -6.74 0.63
CA SER A 38 0.57 -6.74 -0.78
C SER A 38 -0.80 -7.38 -1.02
N VAL A 39 -1.64 -6.73 -1.83
CA VAL A 39 -2.99 -7.22 -2.17
C VAL A 39 -2.94 -8.30 -3.26
N LYS A 40 -1.95 -8.23 -4.15
CA LYS A 40 -1.80 -9.17 -5.28
C LYS A 40 -0.37 -9.67 -5.42
N GLU A 41 -0.21 -10.84 -6.06
CA GLU A 41 1.10 -11.32 -6.47
C GLU A 41 1.67 -10.45 -7.58
N VAL A 42 2.92 -10.02 -7.44
CA VAL A 42 3.67 -9.28 -8.46
C VAL A 42 4.93 -10.05 -8.84
N ARG A 43 5.10 -10.29 -10.13
CA ARG A 43 6.24 -11.02 -10.68
C ARG A 43 7.11 -10.09 -11.51
N GLY A 44 8.39 -9.98 -11.19
CA GLY A 44 9.32 -9.14 -11.93
C GLY A 44 9.45 -9.49 -13.43
N ALA A 45 9.08 -10.71 -13.81
CA ALA A 45 9.05 -11.13 -15.23
C ALA A 45 7.84 -10.60 -16.02
N LYS A 46 6.77 -10.14 -15.33
CA LYS A 46 5.50 -9.72 -15.94
C LYS A 46 5.17 -8.25 -15.62
N ALA A 47 5.71 -7.73 -14.54
CA ALA A 47 5.51 -6.34 -14.16
C ALA A 47 6.25 -5.40 -15.12
N HIS A 48 5.72 -4.20 -15.26
CA HIS A 48 6.32 -3.14 -16.05
C HIS A 48 6.75 -1.98 -15.13
N GLU A 49 7.84 -1.33 -15.48
CA GLU A 49 8.26 -0.11 -14.80
C GLU A 49 7.18 0.97 -14.96
N GLY A 50 6.85 1.67 -13.87
CA GLY A 50 5.74 2.60 -13.80
C GLY A 50 4.39 1.96 -13.42
N GLU A 51 4.27 0.64 -13.38
CA GLU A 51 3.04 -0.05 -12.97
C GLU A 51 2.71 0.27 -11.50
N THR A 52 1.43 0.51 -11.24
CA THR A 52 0.93 0.75 -9.87
C THR A 52 0.59 -0.58 -9.19
N VAL A 53 1.07 -0.72 -7.96
CA VAL A 53 0.81 -1.88 -7.09
C VAL A 53 0.09 -1.40 -5.84
N ASP A 54 -1.00 -2.12 -5.50
CA ASP A 54 -1.79 -1.82 -4.32
C ASP A 54 -1.31 -2.64 -3.12
N PHE A 55 -1.19 -1.94 -2.01
CA PHE A 55 -0.93 -2.50 -0.68
C PHE A 55 -2.09 -2.13 0.23
N LYS A 56 -2.35 -2.91 1.26
CA LYS A 56 -3.33 -2.57 2.30
C LYS A 56 -2.67 -2.46 3.66
N VAL A 57 -3.20 -1.59 4.49
CA VAL A 57 -2.77 -1.41 5.87
C VAL A 57 -3.18 -2.64 6.68
N VAL A 58 -2.24 -3.24 7.40
CA VAL A 58 -2.46 -4.47 8.19
C VAL A 58 -3.13 -4.16 9.53
N ARG A 59 -2.72 -3.07 10.17
CA ARG A 59 -3.17 -2.69 11.51
C ARG A 59 -3.54 -1.22 11.57
N ASP A 60 -4.54 -0.90 12.40
CA ASP A 60 -4.93 0.47 12.66
C ASP A 60 -3.74 1.30 13.15
N VAL A 61 -3.59 2.50 12.57
CA VAL A 61 -2.67 3.51 13.09
C VAL A 61 -3.43 4.42 14.01
N ILE A 62 -3.13 4.33 15.32
CA ILE A 62 -3.81 5.09 16.37
C ILE A 62 -2.93 6.28 16.74
N VAL A 63 -3.51 7.47 16.76
CA VAL A 63 -2.87 8.71 17.17
C VAL A 63 -3.78 9.40 18.18
N ASP A 64 -3.24 9.74 19.34
CA ASP A 64 -3.98 10.40 20.44
C ASP A 64 -5.31 9.68 20.81
N GLY A 65 -5.26 8.32 20.82
CA GLY A 65 -6.41 7.48 21.14
C GLY A 65 -7.50 7.41 20.06
N THR A 66 -7.24 7.96 18.87
CA THR A 66 -8.15 7.94 17.73
C THR A 66 -7.53 7.16 16.59
N VAL A 67 -8.31 6.31 15.90
CA VAL A 67 -7.85 5.59 14.71
C VAL A 67 -7.68 6.61 13.58
N ALA A 68 -6.43 6.91 13.26
CA ALA A 68 -6.06 7.83 12.20
C ALA A 68 -6.11 7.17 10.82
N ILE A 69 -5.54 5.97 10.69
CA ILE A 69 -5.61 5.18 9.47
C ILE A 69 -6.16 3.80 9.83
N PRO A 70 -7.37 3.44 9.39
CA PRO A 70 -7.92 2.11 9.66
C PRO A 70 -7.22 1.02 8.87
N ALA A 71 -7.17 -0.18 9.43
CA ALA A 71 -6.75 -1.38 8.72
C ALA A 71 -7.59 -1.57 7.44
N GLY A 72 -6.96 -2.14 6.40
CA GLY A 72 -7.61 -2.30 5.10
C GLY A 72 -7.52 -1.08 4.18
N THR A 73 -7.06 0.09 4.66
CA THR A 73 -6.84 1.28 3.81
C THR A 73 -5.79 0.99 2.74
N ILE A 74 -6.04 1.48 1.52
CA ILE A 74 -5.19 1.17 0.36
C ILE A 74 -4.07 2.20 0.21
N ALA A 75 -2.84 1.69 0.17
CA ALA A 75 -1.65 2.44 -0.21
C ALA A 75 -1.22 2.07 -1.63
N LYS A 76 -0.63 3.02 -2.34
CA LYS A 76 -0.17 2.84 -3.71
C LYS A 76 1.34 2.93 -3.82
N GLY A 77 1.91 1.89 -4.44
CA GLY A 77 3.31 1.83 -4.83
C GLY A 77 3.47 1.88 -6.35
N THR A 78 4.69 2.15 -6.79
CA THR A 78 5.06 2.14 -8.21
C THR A 78 6.27 1.24 -8.40
N VAL A 79 6.21 0.37 -9.40
CA VAL A 79 7.35 -0.46 -9.81
C VAL A 79 8.40 0.43 -10.45
N TYR A 80 9.63 0.42 -9.92
CA TYR A 80 10.76 1.17 -10.50
C TYR A 80 11.80 0.25 -11.13
N GLU A 81 11.78 -1.04 -10.81
CA GLU A 81 12.63 -2.06 -11.45
C GLU A 81 11.85 -3.34 -11.63
N ALA A 82 11.80 -3.87 -12.86
CA ALA A 82 11.13 -5.12 -13.19
C ALA A 82 11.97 -5.90 -14.21
N ASN A 83 12.79 -6.83 -13.71
CA ASN A 83 13.67 -7.64 -14.54
C ASN A 83 13.35 -9.13 -14.42
N ARG A 84 13.17 -9.78 -15.57
CA ARG A 84 12.99 -11.24 -15.62
C ARG A 84 14.33 -11.95 -15.39
N SER A 85 14.27 -13.15 -14.87
CA SER A 85 15.43 -14.04 -14.89
C SER A 85 15.68 -14.52 -16.32
N THR A 86 16.96 -14.61 -16.69
CA THR A 86 17.38 -15.06 -18.02
C THR A 86 18.19 -16.34 -17.96
N ALA A 87 18.49 -16.93 -19.11
CA ALA A 87 19.43 -18.05 -19.25
C ALA A 87 20.79 -17.69 -18.63
N PHE A 88 21.62 -18.67 -18.36
CA PHE A 88 22.90 -18.53 -17.67
C PHE A 88 22.83 -18.06 -16.21
N GLY A 89 21.69 -18.32 -15.55
CA GLY A 89 21.53 -18.14 -14.11
C GLY A 89 21.33 -16.70 -13.63
N THR A 90 21.14 -15.73 -14.55
CA THR A 90 20.85 -14.35 -14.18
C THR A 90 19.52 -14.26 -13.42
N ARG A 91 19.57 -13.68 -12.23
CA ARG A 91 18.40 -13.54 -11.34
C ARG A 91 17.44 -12.46 -11.79
N GLY A 92 16.13 -12.71 -11.56
CA GLY A 92 15.11 -11.69 -11.68
C GLY A 92 15.21 -10.65 -10.55
N ARG A 93 14.70 -9.45 -10.79
CA ARG A 93 14.64 -8.36 -9.83
C ARG A 93 13.28 -7.69 -9.90
N LEU A 94 12.80 -7.25 -8.74
CA LEU A 94 11.56 -6.50 -8.61
C LEU A 94 11.76 -5.43 -7.53
N GLY A 95 11.68 -4.17 -7.93
CA GLY A 95 11.74 -3.02 -7.04
C GLY A 95 10.43 -2.25 -7.09
N ILE A 96 9.80 -2.03 -5.94
CA ILE A 96 8.56 -1.29 -5.79
C ILE A 96 8.76 -0.21 -4.74
N LYS A 97 8.43 1.02 -5.07
CA LYS A 97 8.43 2.15 -4.14
C LYS A 97 7.02 2.50 -3.74
N ILE A 98 6.70 2.41 -2.45
CA ILE A 98 5.41 2.82 -1.93
C ILE A 98 5.43 4.35 -1.80
N LYS A 99 4.46 5.03 -2.40
CA LYS A 99 4.47 6.49 -2.51
C LYS A 99 3.51 7.15 -1.53
N TYR A 100 2.27 6.72 -1.53
CA TYR A 100 1.21 7.36 -0.76
C TYR A 100 0.07 6.41 -0.41
N LEU A 101 -0.72 6.84 0.55
CA LEU A 101 -1.94 6.21 0.99
C LEU A 101 -3.07 7.23 0.92
N ASN A 102 -4.24 6.82 0.45
CA ASN A 102 -5.45 7.63 0.50
C ASN A 102 -6.27 7.21 1.71
N THR A 103 -6.52 8.15 2.62
CA THR A 103 -7.41 7.91 3.76
C THR A 103 -8.87 7.83 3.29
N PRO A 104 -9.76 7.19 4.04
CA PRO A 104 -11.20 7.21 3.75
C PRO A 104 -11.78 8.62 3.66
N SER A 105 -11.22 9.56 4.39
CA SER A 105 -11.63 10.98 4.38
C SER A 105 -11.11 11.76 3.16
N GLY A 106 -10.32 11.14 2.28
CA GLY A 106 -9.80 11.73 1.04
C GLY A 106 -8.45 12.44 1.16
N GLU A 107 -7.86 12.52 2.36
CA GLU A 107 -6.52 13.09 2.52
C GLU A 107 -5.44 12.10 2.07
N VAL A 108 -4.30 12.64 1.60
CA VAL A 108 -3.17 11.87 1.11
C VAL A 108 -2.05 11.86 2.13
N VAL A 109 -1.63 10.68 2.56
CA VAL A 109 -0.46 10.48 3.43
C VAL A 109 0.70 10.00 2.55
N ASN A 110 1.76 10.80 2.45
CA ASN A 110 2.94 10.44 1.68
C ASN A 110 3.92 9.62 2.52
N PHE A 111 4.59 8.67 1.88
CA PHE A 111 5.62 7.84 2.49
C PHE A 111 7.02 8.20 2.01
N THR A 112 8.00 7.98 2.89
CA THR A 112 9.41 8.01 2.59
C THR A 112 10.04 6.68 3.02
N SER A 113 11.19 6.32 2.43
CA SER A 113 11.95 5.11 2.81
C SER A 113 11.12 3.83 2.86
N SER A 114 10.31 3.57 1.83
CA SER A 114 9.42 2.42 1.74
C SER A 114 9.64 1.66 0.44
N ASP A 115 10.88 1.18 0.27
CA ASP A 115 11.27 0.43 -0.92
C ASP A 115 11.20 -1.08 -0.66
N VAL A 116 10.35 -1.77 -1.43
CA VAL A 116 10.31 -3.24 -1.48
C VAL A 116 11.23 -3.72 -2.58
N TYR A 117 12.29 -4.44 -2.23
CA TYR A 117 13.24 -4.95 -3.21
C TYR A 117 13.42 -6.46 -3.11
N ILE A 118 12.93 -7.17 -4.11
CA ILE A 118 12.96 -8.64 -4.18
C ILE A 118 13.91 -9.10 -5.27
N LYS A 119 14.83 -9.98 -4.90
CA LYS A 119 15.81 -10.62 -5.79
C LYS A 119 15.53 -12.11 -5.86
N GLY A 120 15.57 -12.67 -7.05
CA GLY A 120 15.63 -14.10 -7.25
C GLY A 120 17.00 -14.66 -6.83
N SER A 121 17.12 -15.99 -6.69
CA SER A 121 18.40 -16.64 -6.40
C SER A 121 19.33 -16.54 -7.61
N ASN A 122 20.61 -16.28 -7.36
CA ASN A 122 21.64 -16.26 -8.40
C ASN A 122 22.19 -17.67 -8.60
N ARG A 123 22.11 -18.20 -9.82
CA ARG A 123 22.60 -19.53 -10.21
C ARG A 123 23.64 -19.46 -11.33
N THR A 124 24.23 -18.31 -11.55
CA THR A 124 25.18 -18.09 -12.68
C THR A 124 26.36 -19.03 -12.61
N ALA A 125 26.98 -19.23 -11.44
CA ALA A 125 28.12 -20.13 -11.31
C ALA A 125 27.79 -21.58 -11.68
N VAL A 126 26.63 -22.08 -11.21
CA VAL A 126 26.15 -23.43 -11.54
C VAL A 126 25.87 -23.57 -13.04
N SER A 127 25.22 -22.55 -13.63
CA SER A 127 24.89 -22.58 -15.06
C SER A 127 26.12 -22.59 -15.96
N VAL A 128 27.18 -21.85 -15.61
CA VAL A 128 28.44 -21.83 -16.38
C VAL A 128 29.13 -23.17 -16.29
N VAL A 129 29.21 -23.78 -15.11
CA VAL A 129 29.83 -25.12 -14.95
C VAL A 129 29.09 -26.17 -15.79
N VAL A 130 27.75 -26.20 -15.70
CA VAL A 130 26.94 -27.16 -16.47
C VAL A 130 27.10 -26.95 -17.99
N PHE A 131 27.10 -25.68 -18.44
CA PHE A 131 27.32 -25.36 -19.86
C PHE A 131 28.67 -25.85 -20.37
N CYS A 132 29.75 -25.71 -19.61
CA CYS A 132 31.06 -26.18 -19.98
C CYS A 132 31.14 -27.71 -20.15
N PHE A 133 30.33 -28.46 -19.39
CA PHE A 133 30.33 -29.92 -19.48
C PHE A 133 29.33 -30.51 -20.48
N THR A 134 28.22 -29.87 -20.71
CA THR A 134 27.09 -30.42 -21.49
C THR A 134 26.78 -29.68 -22.78
N LEU A 135 27.36 -28.48 -23.00
CA LEU A 135 27.02 -27.54 -24.09
C LEU A 135 25.53 -27.18 -24.19
N LEU A 136 24.76 -27.46 -23.13
CA LEU A 136 23.34 -27.12 -23.08
C LEU A 136 23.13 -25.84 -22.23
N PRO A 137 22.28 -24.90 -22.69
CA PRO A 137 21.96 -23.71 -21.91
C PRO A 137 21.14 -24.11 -20.68
N PHE A 138 21.64 -23.88 -19.47
CA PHE A 138 21.05 -24.30 -18.22
C PHE A 138 20.93 -23.20 -17.18
N PRO A 139 20.28 -23.56 -16.08
CA PRO A 139 18.90 -23.20 -15.83
C PRO A 139 18.78 -21.70 -15.62
N CYS A 140 17.60 -21.15 -15.90
CA CYS A 140 17.28 -19.75 -15.59
C CYS A 140 17.53 -19.45 -14.11
N GLY A 141 18.00 -18.24 -13.80
CA GLY A 141 18.12 -17.75 -12.44
C GLY A 141 16.77 -17.74 -11.72
N GLY A 142 16.79 -17.58 -10.41
CA GLY A 142 15.57 -17.49 -9.61
C GLY A 142 14.70 -16.31 -10.05
N LYS A 143 13.39 -16.52 -10.04
CA LYS A 143 12.39 -15.49 -10.33
C LYS A 143 12.25 -14.55 -9.14
N ALA A 144 12.08 -13.25 -9.39
CA ALA A 144 11.65 -12.30 -8.37
C ALA A 144 10.12 -12.29 -8.33
N VAL A 145 9.54 -12.71 -7.21
CA VAL A 145 8.10 -12.79 -7.00
C VAL A 145 7.79 -12.22 -5.63
N MET A 146 6.87 -11.27 -5.58
CA MET A 146 6.24 -10.79 -4.35
C MET A 146 4.92 -11.53 -4.19
N PRO A 147 4.78 -12.40 -3.19
CA PRO A 147 3.53 -13.14 -2.97
C PRO A 147 2.44 -12.21 -2.43
N ILE A 148 1.19 -12.67 -2.49
CA ILE A 148 0.07 -12.04 -1.79
C ILE A 148 0.36 -12.10 -0.29
N GLY A 149 0.02 -11.02 0.46
CA GLY A 149 0.28 -10.95 1.90
C GLY A 149 1.75 -10.70 2.25
N TYR A 150 2.59 -10.28 1.29
CA TYR A 150 3.95 -9.86 1.60
C TYR A 150 3.92 -8.61 2.47
N GLU A 151 4.38 -8.75 3.71
CA GLU A 151 4.40 -7.65 4.68
C GLU A 151 5.62 -6.75 4.46
N THR A 152 5.40 -5.46 4.60
CA THR A 152 6.43 -4.43 4.53
C THR A 152 6.03 -3.25 5.41
N GLU A 153 6.98 -2.37 5.67
CA GLU A 153 6.75 -1.16 6.46
C GLU A 153 7.00 0.07 5.61
N ALA A 154 6.16 1.07 5.80
CA ALA A 154 6.32 2.38 5.19
C ALA A 154 6.35 3.47 6.26
N THR A 155 7.24 4.44 6.10
CA THR A 155 7.40 5.55 7.04
C THR A 155 6.75 6.80 6.49
N VAL A 156 5.91 7.46 7.28
CA VAL A 156 5.25 8.72 6.90
C VAL A 156 6.29 9.83 6.69
N ALA A 157 6.24 10.50 5.54
CA ALA A 157 7.25 11.47 5.12
C ALA A 157 7.18 12.80 5.88
N GLY A 158 5.98 13.25 6.24
CA GLY A 158 5.75 14.54 6.87
C GLY A 158 4.53 14.54 7.77
N ASN A 159 4.40 15.58 8.59
CA ASN A 159 3.20 15.74 9.40
C ASN A 159 1.97 15.92 8.49
N THR A 160 1.02 15.04 8.62
CA THR A 160 -0.22 15.06 7.83
C THR A 160 -1.41 15.15 8.78
N THR A 161 -2.23 16.18 8.63
CA THR A 161 -3.47 16.32 9.39
C THR A 161 -4.58 15.66 8.60
N ILE A 162 -5.28 14.73 9.22
CA ILE A 162 -6.41 14.01 8.65
C ILE A 162 -7.67 14.30 9.47
N THR A 163 -8.79 14.23 8.79
CA THR A 163 -10.12 14.38 9.40
C THR A 163 -10.68 12.98 9.67
N VAL A 164 -11.10 12.71 10.90
CA VAL A 164 -11.64 11.41 11.30
C VAL A 164 -13.07 11.62 11.79
N GLU A 165 -13.99 10.76 11.34
CA GLU A 165 -15.39 10.73 11.80
C GLU A 165 -15.55 9.99 13.13
#